data_25af8c342cffbe5d71846dee2d9ddc6f
#
_entry.id   25af8c342cffbe5d71846dee2d9ddc6f
#
_cell.length_a   1.000
_cell.length_b   1.000
_cell.length_c   1.000
_cell.angle_alpha   90.00
_cell.angle_beta   90.00
_cell.angle_gamma   90.00
#
_symmetry.space_group_name_H-M   'P 1'
#
loop_
_entity.id
_entity.type
_entity.pdbx_description
1 polymer ?
#
loop_
_entity_poly.entity_id
_entity_poly.type
_entity_poly.pdbx_seq_one_letter_code
_entity_poly.pdbx_strand_id
1 'polypeptide(L)'
;MTILVDQVGKAYPKLKGRWHALGTWLGLCKRDQNWIIRDISFKVGQGESVGIIGVNGAGKSTLLKLITGTAMPTEGTIVTTGRIAALLELGMGFHPEFTGRQNVALAGRMQGLEREQIIELMPSIEAFAEIGHYFDMPVRTYSSGMFVRLAFSVATAVRPEVLIVDEALAVGDAYFQHKSFARIRDFREQGTTLLFVSPD
;
A
#
# COMPACT_ATOMS: atom_id res chain seq x y z
N MET A 1 10.14 15.96 -8.33
CA MET A 1 9.75 15.77 -6.90
C MET A 1 8.54 14.87 -6.91
N THR A 2 8.61 13.74 -6.23
CA THR A 2 7.59 12.70 -6.34
C THR A 2 6.73 12.63 -5.07
N ILE A 3 7.33 12.90 -3.90
CA ILE A 3 6.62 12.97 -2.62
C ILE A 3 7.08 14.22 -1.87
N LEU A 4 6.12 15.01 -1.39
CA LEU A 4 6.33 16.11 -0.46
C LEU A 4 5.47 15.86 0.78
N VAL A 5 6.08 15.79 1.93
CA VAL A 5 5.43 15.74 3.24
C VAL A 5 5.81 17.02 3.98
N ASP A 6 4.83 17.81 4.38
CA ASP A 6 5.06 19.12 5.01
C ASP A 6 4.23 19.26 6.30
N GLN A 7 4.95 19.31 7.44
CA GLN A 7 4.43 19.45 8.80
C GLN A 7 3.28 18.50 9.13
N VAL A 8 3.38 17.25 8.66
CA VAL A 8 2.31 16.27 8.76
C VAL A 8 2.19 15.71 10.17
N GLY A 9 0.97 15.72 10.66
CA GLY A 9 0.57 15.09 11.90
C GLY A 9 -0.68 14.24 11.74
N LYS A 10 -0.76 13.12 12.49
CA LYS A 10 -1.95 12.28 12.59
C LYS A 10 -2.30 12.02 14.04
N ALA A 11 -3.52 12.43 14.40
CA ALA A 11 -4.12 12.14 15.69
C ALA A 11 -5.42 11.38 15.52
N TYR A 12 -5.73 10.54 16.49
CA TYR A 12 -7.02 9.88 16.62
C TYR A 12 -7.73 10.35 17.89
N PRO A 13 -9.09 10.48 17.86
CA PRO A 13 -9.83 10.87 19.04
C PRO A 13 -9.66 9.84 20.16
N LYS A 14 -9.37 10.29 21.36
CA LYS A 14 -9.30 9.44 22.55
C LYS A 14 -10.74 9.16 23.01
N LEU A 15 -11.21 7.92 22.85
CA LEU A 15 -12.52 7.52 23.28
C LEU A 15 -12.55 7.41 24.84
N LYS A 16 -12.93 8.49 25.50
CA LYS A 16 -13.25 8.51 26.93
C LYS A 16 -14.77 8.44 27.06
N GLY A 17 -15.34 7.26 27.33
CA GLY A 17 -16.73 7.00 27.68
C GLY A 17 -17.87 7.82 27.04
N ARG A 18 -19.10 7.30 27.08
CA ARG A 18 -20.29 7.91 26.42
C ARG A 18 -20.57 9.35 26.89
N TRP A 19 -20.31 9.67 28.14
CA TRP A 19 -20.54 11.01 28.72
C TRP A 19 -19.56 12.07 28.20
N HIS A 20 -18.32 11.69 27.90
CA HIS A 20 -17.32 12.59 27.33
C HIS A 20 -17.65 12.96 25.88
N ALA A 21 -18.27 12.03 25.13
CA ALA A 21 -18.74 12.28 23.76
C ALA A 21 -19.87 13.34 23.74
N LEU A 22 -20.81 13.29 24.70
CA LEU A 22 -21.86 14.28 24.86
C LEU A 22 -21.30 15.68 25.22
N GLY A 23 -20.33 15.72 26.14
CA GLY A 23 -19.68 16.99 26.52
C GLY A 23 -18.89 17.65 25.38
N THR A 24 -18.26 16.84 24.50
CA THR A 24 -17.55 17.31 23.31
C THR A 24 -18.53 17.81 22.24
N TRP A 25 -19.67 17.15 22.07
CA TRP A 25 -20.72 17.56 21.14
C TRP A 25 -21.37 18.90 21.55
N LEU A 26 -21.52 19.15 22.87
CA LEU A 26 -22.01 20.40 23.44
C LEU A 26 -20.95 21.51 23.53
N GLY A 27 -19.71 21.27 23.04
CA GLY A 27 -18.63 22.28 23.08
C GLY A 27 -18.03 22.49 24.48
N LEU A 28 -18.41 21.70 25.47
CA LEU A 28 -18.01 21.85 26.87
C LEU A 28 -16.68 21.16 27.20
N CYS A 29 -16.17 20.25 26.35
CA CYS A 29 -14.91 19.54 26.54
C CYS A 29 -14.03 19.64 25.29
N LYS A 30 -12.73 19.93 25.45
CA LYS A 30 -11.74 19.79 24.36
C LYS A 30 -11.63 18.32 23.95
N ARG A 31 -11.61 18.05 22.63
CA ARG A 31 -11.31 16.73 22.09
C ARG A 31 -9.89 16.33 22.49
N ASP A 32 -9.78 15.39 23.40
CA ASP A 32 -8.51 14.79 23.74
C ASP A 32 -8.05 13.94 22.54
N GLN A 33 -6.89 14.26 21.98
CA GLN A 33 -6.35 13.62 20.78
C GLN A 33 -5.14 12.78 21.16
N ASN A 34 -5.05 11.58 20.62
CA ASN A 34 -3.86 10.74 20.71
C ASN A 34 -3.04 10.90 19.43
N TRP A 35 -1.93 11.60 19.51
CA TRP A 35 -1.02 11.79 18.41
C TRP A 35 -0.21 10.52 18.16
N ILE A 36 -0.25 10.01 16.94
CA ILE A 36 0.57 8.87 16.51
C ILE A 36 1.87 9.37 15.89
N ILE A 37 1.76 10.39 15.04
CA ILE A 37 2.91 11.10 14.45
C ILE A 37 2.61 12.60 14.47
N ARG A 38 3.64 13.42 14.55
CA ARG A 38 3.51 14.87 14.54
C ARG A 38 4.74 15.53 13.94
N ASP A 39 4.52 16.63 13.23
CA ASP A 39 5.57 17.51 12.67
C ASP A 39 6.58 16.75 11.79
N ILE A 40 6.08 15.90 10.91
CA ILE A 40 6.90 15.16 9.97
C ILE A 40 7.00 15.96 8.68
N SER A 41 8.24 16.26 8.27
CA SER A 41 8.53 16.98 7.02
C SER A 41 9.71 16.34 6.30
N PHE A 42 9.51 15.96 5.03
CA PHE A 42 10.58 15.50 4.14
C PHE A 42 10.13 15.55 2.67
N LYS A 43 11.10 15.40 1.79
CA LYS A 43 10.90 15.39 0.33
C LYS A 43 11.60 14.20 -0.27
N VAL A 44 10.99 13.59 -1.29
CA VAL A 44 11.59 12.51 -2.07
C VAL A 44 11.58 12.92 -3.54
N GLY A 45 12.75 12.88 -4.15
CA GLY A 45 12.94 13.14 -5.58
C GLY A 45 12.50 11.96 -6.44
N GLN A 46 12.43 12.18 -7.74
CA GLN A 46 12.15 11.12 -8.70
C GLN A 46 13.34 10.15 -8.77
N GLY A 47 13.07 8.86 -8.71
CA GLY A 47 14.10 7.80 -8.79
C GLY A 47 14.93 7.64 -7.51
N GLU A 48 14.66 8.41 -6.46
CA GLU A 48 15.32 8.23 -5.16
C GLU A 48 14.83 6.96 -4.46
N SER A 49 15.72 6.40 -3.62
CA SER A 49 15.39 5.31 -2.71
C SER A 49 15.56 5.80 -1.28
N VAL A 50 14.48 5.79 -0.51
CA VAL A 50 14.44 6.31 0.86
C VAL A 50 13.99 5.21 1.82
N GLY A 51 14.70 5.05 2.94
CA GLY A 51 14.35 4.15 4.03
C GLY A 51 13.66 4.88 5.18
N ILE A 52 12.51 4.36 5.62
CA ILE A 52 11.85 4.77 6.86
C ILE A 52 12.15 3.71 7.91
N ILE A 53 12.98 4.08 8.88
CA ILE A 53 13.45 3.17 9.94
C ILE A 53 12.87 3.64 11.27
N GLY A 54 12.56 2.72 12.16
CA GLY A 54 12.10 3.04 13.51
C GLY A 54 11.44 1.85 14.20
N VAL A 55 11.39 1.91 15.51
CA VAL A 55 10.82 0.84 16.37
C VAL A 55 9.35 0.57 16.06
N ASN A 56 8.88 -0.62 16.45
CA ASN A 56 7.47 -0.96 16.32
C ASN A 56 6.60 0.01 17.12
N GLY A 57 5.51 0.49 16.50
CA GLY A 57 4.63 1.50 17.09
C GLY A 57 5.08 2.96 16.88
N ALA A 58 6.21 3.23 16.23
CA ALA A 58 6.66 4.60 15.92
C ALA A 58 5.77 5.38 14.93
N GLY A 59 4.76 4.73 14.34
CA GLY A 59 3.85 5.38 13.40
C GLY A 59 4.20 5.18 11.93
N LYS A 60 5.18 4.34 11.59
CA LYS A 60 5.59 4.06 10.19
C LYS A 60 4.40 3.71 9.29
N SER A 61 3.60 2.70 9.67
CA SER A 61 2.42 2.29 8.89
C SER A 61 1.36 3.41 8.80
N THR A 62 1.26 4.28 9.81
CA THR A 62 0.39 5.45 9.75
C THR A 62 0.89 6.45 8.71
N LEU A 63 2.20 6.75 8.70
CA LEU A 63 2.80 7.63 7.71
C LEU A 63 2.60 7.09 6.29
N LEU A 64 2.79 5.78 6.09
CA LEU A 64 2.55 5.17 4.78
C LEU A 64 1.10 5.29 4.32
N LYS A 65 0.13 5.06 5.22
CA LYS A 65 -1.30 5.26 4.91
C LYS A 65 -1.64 6.71 4.54
N LEU A 66 -0.90 7.66 5.09
CA LEU A 66 -1.06 9.07 4.71
C LEU A 66 -0.45 9.33 3.33
N ILE A 67 0.71 8.74 3.01
CA ILE A 67 1.37 8.88 1.70
C ILE A 67 0.56 8.20 0.59
N THR A 68 -0.03 7.02 0.86
CA THR A 68 -0.90 6.30 -0.10
C THR A 68 -2.28 6.94 -0.26
N GLY A 69 -2.64 7.90 0.60
CA GLY A 69 -3.96 8.53 0.58
C GLY A 69 -5.08 7.67 1.20
N THR A 70 -4.76 6.49 1.76
CA THR A 70 -5.75 5.65 2.47
C THR A 70 -6.17 6.24 3.82
N ALA A 71 -5.41 7.22 4.33
CA ALA A 71 -5.78 8.05 5.47
C ALA A 71 -5.48 9.52 5.18
N MET A 72 -6.24 10.44 5.80
CA MET A 72 -5.97 11.86 5.70
C MET A 72 -5.16 12.37 6.91
N PRO A 73 -4.22 13.29 6.73
CA PRO A 73 -3.53 13.94 7.83
C PRO A 73 -4.50 14.76 8.70
N THR A 74 -4.15 14.92 9.99
CA THR A 74 -4.87 15.82 10.90
C THR A 74 -4.32 17.22 10.80
N GLU A 75 -3.01 17.35 10.57
CA GLU A 75 -2.27 18.61 10.35
C GLU A 75 -1.30 18.41 9.19
N GLY A 76 -0.93 19.49 8.52
CA GLY A 76 0.01 19.49 7.41
C GLY A 76 -0.56 18.99 6.09
N THR A 77 0.31 18.82 5.11
CA THR A 77 -0.07 18.41 3.75
C THR A 77 0.86 17.34 3.19
N ILE A 78 0.30 16.47 2.37
CA ILE A 78 1.07 15.51 1.57
C ILE A 78 0.69 15.70 0.11
N VAL A 79 1.72 15.86 -0.74
CA VAL A 79 1.55 15.92 -2.18
C VAL A 79 2.36 14.78 -2.78
N THR A 80 1.70 13.93 -3.56
CA THR A 80 2.31 12.84 -4.30
C THR A 80 2.03 13.00 -5.78
N THR A 81 3.00 12.67 -6.63
CA THR A 81 2.87 12.79 -8.09
C THR A 81 3.00 11.41 -8.71
N GLY A 82 2.04 11.06 -9.57
CA GLY A 82 2.00 9.78 -10.28
C GLY A 82 1.32 8.67 -9.48
N ARG A 83 1.43 7.44 -10.00
CA ARG A 83 0.83 6.24 -9.43
C ARG A 83 1.68 5.73 -8.26
N ILE A 84 1.04 5.42 -7.15
CA ILE A 84 1.66 4.78 -6.00
C ILE A 84 1.21 3.32 -5.96
N ALA A 85 2.16 2.40 -5.84
CA ALA A 85 1.89 1.01 -5.48
C ALA A 85 2.46 0.73 -4.09
N ALA A 86 1.63 0.20 -3.20
CA ALA A 86 2.04 -0.14 -1.84
C ALA A 86 1.95 -1.65 -1.61
N LEU A 87 3.08 -2.30 -1.41
CA LEU A 87 3.13 -3.74 -1.20
C LEU A 87 2.67 -4.15 0.21
N LEU A 88 2.54 -3.20 1.14
CA LEU A 88 1.95 -3.45 2.47
C LEU A 88 0.43 -3.69 2.42
N GLU A 89 -0.22 -3.35 1.33
CA GLU A 89 -1.67 -3.47 1.12
C GLU A 89 -2.01 -4.56 0.07
N LEU A 90 -1.14 -5.57 -0.06
CA LEU A 90 -1.31 -6.65 -1.04
C LEU A 90 -2.65 -7.36 -0.90
N GLY A 91 -3.40 -7.41 -2.01
CA GLY A 91 -4.71 -8.05 -2.05
C GLY A 91 -5.83 -7.26 -1.40
N MET A 92 -5.60 -6.00 -1.00
CA MET A 92 -6.68 -5.14 -0.53
C MET A 92 -7.74 -4.99 -1.63
N GLY A 93 -9.01 -5.23 -1.25
CA GLY A 93 -10.14 -5.20 -2.17
C GLY A 93 -10.39 -6.51 -2.91
N PHE A 94 -9.59 -7.56 -2.70
CA PHE A 94 -9.90 -8.89 -3.25
C PHE A 94 -11.16 -9.46 -2.60
N HIS A 95 -12.07 -9.93 -3.43
CA HIS A 95 -13.29 -10.58 -2.97
C HIS A 95 -13.08 -12.10 -2.90
N PRO A 96 -13.31 -12.74 -1.75
CA PRO A 96 -12.99 -14.17 -1.54
C PRO A 96 -13.76 -15.12 -2.47
N GLU A 97 -14.98 -14.77 -2.87
CA GLU A 97 -15.81 -15.59 -3.77
C GLU A 97 -15.48 -15.39 -5.24
N PHE A 98 -14.72 -14.37 -5.60
CA PHE A 98 -14.31 -14.14 -6.98
C PHE A 98 -13.07 -14.98 -7.31
N THR A 99 -12.95 -15.38 -8.57
CA THR A 99 -11.76 -16.03 -9.09
C THR A 99 -10.56 -15.08 -9.08
N GLY A 100 -9.35 -15.61 -9.22
CA GLY A 100 -8.15 -14.79 -9.41
C GLY A 100 -8.30 -13.81 -10.56
N ARG A 101 -8.77 -14.29 -11.70
CA ARG A 101 -9.06 -13.49 -12.90
C ARG A 101 -10.04 -12.35 -12.65
N GLN A 102 -11.12 -12.62 -11.92
CA GLN A 102 -12.09 -11.60 -11.54
C GLN A 102 -11.52 -10.58 -10.56
N ASN A 103 -10.69 -11.01 -9.60
CA ASN A 103 -10.02 -10.11 -8.68
C ASN A 103 -8.96 -9.23 -9.38
N VAL A 104 -8.24 -9.76 -10.37
CA VAL A 104 -7.37 -8.95 -11.24
C VAL A 104 -8.16 -7.85 -11.94
N ALA A 105 -9.32 -8.20 -12.52
CA ALA A 105 -10.17 -7.22 -13.18
C ALA A 105 -10.71 -6.15 -12.20
N LEU A 106 -11.12 -6.57 -10.99
CA LEU A 106 -11.59 -5.67 -9.95
C LEU A 106 -10.48 -4.71 -9.49
N ALA A 107 -9.30 -5.24 -9.16
CA ALA A 107 -8.16 -4.45 -8.72
C ALA A 107 -7.66 -3.48 -9.81
N GLY A 108 -7.63 -3.91 -11.07
CA GLY A 108 -7.28 -3.04 -12.19
C GLY A 108 -8.22 -1.83 -12.31
N ARG A 109 -9.54 -2.06 -12.17
CA ARG A 109 -10.52 -0.96 -12.16
C ARG A 109 -10.34 -0.03 -10.97
N MET A 110 -10.08 -0.56 -9.77
CA MET A 110 -9.80 0.25 -8.58
C MET A 110 -8.54 1.11 -8.76
N GLN A 111 -7.59 0.63 -9.56
CA GLN A 111 -6.40 1.38 -9.95
C GLN A 111 -6.63 2.35 -11.11
N GLY A 112 -7.85 2.49 -11.61
CA GLY A 112 -8.19 3.41 -12.69
C GLY A 112 -7.83 2.91 -14.09
N LEU A 113 -7.58 1.59 -14.27
CA LEU A 113 -7.32 1.01 -15.60
C LEU A 113 -8.62 0.81 -16.36
N GLU A 114 -8.58 1.11 -17.65
CA GLU A 114 -9.65 0.79 -18.59
C GLU A 114 -9.74 -0.72 -18.86
N ARG A 115 -10.91 -1.17 -19.32
CA ARG A 115 -11.17 -2.59 -19.56
C ARG A 115 -10.17 -3.23 -20.51
N GLU A 116 -9.84 -2.54 -21.56
CA GLU A 116 -8.91 -2.97 -22.61
C GLU A 116 -7.50 -3.18 -22.04
N GLN A 117 -7.03 -2.25 -21.21
CA GLN A 117 -5.73 -2.34 -20.52
C GLN A 117 -5.67 -3.55 -19.57
N ILE A 118 -6.77 -3.80 -18.84
CA ILE A 118 -6.86 -4.96 -17.94
C ILE A 118 -6.79 -6.27 -18.73
N ILE A 119 -7.48 -6.36 -19.88
CA ILE A 119 -7.46 -7.55 -20.75
C ILE A 119 -6.04 -7.78 -21.29
N GLU A 120 -5.35 -6.72 -21.71
CA GLU A 120 -3.98 -6.80 -22.21
C GLU A 120 -2.98 -7.26 -21.13
N LEU A 121 -3.15 -6.80 -19.89
CA LEU A 121 -2.27 -7.15 -18.77
C LEU A 121 -2.55 -8.55 -18.20
N MET A 122 -3.74 -9.10 -18.41
CA MET A 122 -4.19 -10.35 -17.80
C MET A 122 -3.22 -11.53 -18.02
N PRO A 123 -2.74 -11.81 -19.26
CA PRO A 123 -1.82 -12.92 -19.49
C PRO A 123 -0.48 -12.75 -18.75
N SER A 124 0.03 -11.52 -18.66
CA SER A 124 1.29 -11.24 -17.97
C SER A 124 1.18 -11.40 -16.46
N ILE A 125 0.03 -11.02 -15.87
CA ILE A 125 -0.27 -11.19 -14.45
C ILE A 125 -0.37 -12.68 -14.12
N GLU A 126 -1.12 -13.44 -14.92
CA GLU A 126 -1.28 -14.90 -14.75
C GLU A 126 0.06 -15.62 -14.84
N ALA A 127 0.85 -15.31 -15.85
CA ALA A 127 2.19 -15.88 -16.04
C ALA A 127 3.16 -15.51 -14.91
N PHE A 128 3.06 -14.31 -14.33
CA PHE A 128 3.91 -13.91 -13.22
C PHE A 128 3.48 -14.56 -11.90
N ALA A 129 2.17 -14.71 -11.65
CA ALA A 129 1.65 -15.30 -10.42
C ALA A 129 1.98 -16.80 -10.30
N GLU A 130 2.08 -17.53 -11.42
CA GLU A 130 2.39 -18.97 -11.47
C GLU A 130 1.54 -19.81 -10.51
N ILE A 131 0.24 -19.56 -10.49
CA ILE A 131 -0.72 -20.29 -9.66
C ILE A 131 -1.54 -21.32 -10.46
N GLY A 132 -1.25 -21.45 -11.76
CA GLY A 132 -1.86 -22.45 -12.65
C GLY A 132 -3.39 -22.33 -12.70
N HIS A 133 -4.07 -23.47 -12.71
CA HIS A 133 -5.54 -23.54 -12.82
C HIS A 133 -6.28 -22.83 -11.67
N TYR A 134 -5.62 -22.57 -10.55
CA TYR A 134 -6.23 -21.80 -9.45
C TYR A 134 -6.57 -20.38 -9.87
N PHE A 135 -5.96 -19.83 -10.92
CA PHE A 135 -6.29 -18.50 -11.43
C PHE A 135 -7.77 -18.33 -11.77
N ASP A 136 -8.43 -19.43 -12.18
CA ASP A 136 -9.85 -19.48 -12.47
C ASP A 136 -10.71 -20.06 -11.33
N MET A 137 -10.12 -20.27 -10.15
CA MET A 137 -10.80 -20.72 -8.93
C MET A 137 -11.03 -19.55 -7.95
N PRO A 138 -12.06 -19.64 -7.08
CA PRO A 138 -12.29 -18.61 -6.06
C PRO A 138 -11.10 -18.42 -5.13
N VAL A 139 -10.76 -17.15 -4.83
CA VAL A 139 -9.57 -16.80 -4.01
C VAL A 139 -9.63 -17.39 -2.60
N ARG A 140 -10.82 -17.65 -2.04
CA ARG A 140 -10.99 -18.36 -0.77
C ARG A 140 -10.37 -19.78 -0.74
N THR A 141 -10.09 -20.36 -1.91
CA THR A 141 -9.45 -21.70 -2.04
C THR A 141 -7.91 -21.61 -2.10
N TYR A 142 -7.36 -20.40 -2.13
CA TYR A 142 -5.92 -20.19 -2.27
C TYR A 142 -5.17 -20.47 -0.96
N SER A 143 -3.96 -20.98 -1.08
CA SER A 143 -3.00 -20.89 0.01
C SER A 143 -2.56 -19.43 0.23
N SER A 144 -2.02 -19.12 1.39
CA SER A 144 -1.46 -17.77 1.65
C SER A 144 -0.40 -17.37 0.63
N GLY A 145 0.44 -18.32 0.20
CA GLY A 145 1.44 -18.10 -0.83
C GLY A 145 0.83 -17.76 -2.19
N MET A 146 -0.21 -18.49 -2.63
CA MET A 146 -0.91 -18.21 -3.90
C MET A 146 -1.60 -16.85 -3.86
N PHE A 147 -2.21 -16.51 -2.73
CA PHE A 147 -2.83 -15.20 -2.53
C PHE A 147 -1.80 -14.07 -2.71
N VAL A 148 -0.67 -14.17 -2.05
CA VAL A 148 0.40 -13.17 -2.13
C VAL A 148 1.01 -13.10 -3.53
N ARG A 149 1.22 -14.23 -4.20
CA ARG A 149 1.71 -14.29 -5.58
C ARG A 149 0.79 -13.52 -6.52
N LEU A 150 -0.53 -13.76 -6.43
CA LEU A 150 -1.51 -13.04 -7.24
C LEU A 150 -1.52 -11.54 -6.91
N ALA A 151 -1.60 -11.20 -5.62
CA ALA A 151 -1.69 -9.82 -5.16
C ALA A 151 -0.45 -8.99 -5.55
N PHE A 152 0.76 -9.57 -5.43
CA PHE A 152 2.00 -8.95 -5.89
C PHE A 152 2.02 -8.77 -7.41
N SER A 153 1.59 -9.80 -8.17
CA SER A 153 1.53 -9.75 -9.63
C SER A 153 0.64 -8.61 -10.11
N VAL A 154 -0.51 -8.42 -9.45
CA VAL A 154 -1.45 -7.32 -9.75
C VAL A 154 -0.86 -5.97 -9.38
N ALA A 155 -0.29 -5.83 -8.18
CA ALA A 155 0.29 -4.58 -7.72
C ALA A 155 1.47 -4.09 -8.57
N THR A 156 2.17 -5.04 -9.22
CA THR A 156 3.35 -4.78 -10.07
C THR A 156 3.10 -4.99 -11.55
N ALA A 157 1.84 -5.13 -11.99
CA ALA A 157 1.49 -5.32 -13.39
C ALA A 157 1.81 -4.09 -14.24
N VAL A 158 1.64 -2.91 -13.66
CA VAL A 158 2.00 -1.63 -14.28
C VAL A 158 3.07 -0.97 -13.42
N ARG A 159 4.11 -0.46 -14.08
CA ARG A 159 5.18 0.25 -13.38
C ARG A 159 4.64 1.49 -12.67
N PRO A 160 4.82 1.61 -11.34
CA PRO A 160 4.42 2.81 -10.60
C PRO A 160 5.53 3.87 -10.64
N GLU A 161 5.18 5.12 -10.39
CA GLU A 161 6.14 6.20 -10.13
C GLU A 161 6.73 6.10 -8.72
N VAL A 162 5.94 5.61 -7.76
CA VAL A 162 6.35 5.35 -6.38
C VAL A 162 6.00 3.93 -6.00
N LEU A 163 6.96 3.16 -5.54
CA LEU A 163 6.77 1.83 -4.98
C LEU A 163 7.11 1.84 -3.49
N ILE A 164 6.14 1.53 -2.66
CA ILE A 164 6.31 1.38 -1.22
C ILE A 164 6.48 -0.10 -0.91
N VAL A 165 7.63 -0.41 -0.31
CA VAL A 165 8.06 -1.77 0.00
C VAL A 165 8.16 -1.91 1.50
N ASP A 166 7.44 -2.85 2.09
CA ASP A 166 7.57 -3.21 3.50
C ASP A 166 8.44 -4.46 3.64
N GLU A 167 9.01 -4.68 4.79
CA GLU A 167 9.78 -5.90 5.11
C GLU A 167 8.99 -7.20 4.86
N ALA A 168 7.65 -7.14 4.87
CA ALA A 168 6.74 -8.24 4.57
C ALA A 168 6.91 -8.84 3.15
N LEU A 169 7.84 -8.34 2.31
CA LEU A 169 8.24 -9.01 1.06
C LEU A 169 8.90 -10.39 1.26
N ALA A 170 9.20 -10.77 2.50
CA ALA A 170 9.61 -12.13 2.84
C ALA A 170 8.48 -13.17 2.71
N VAL A 171 7.34 -12.82 2.08
CA VAL A 171 6.17 -13.69 1.94
C VAL A 171 6.24 -14.47 0.62
N GLY A 172 6.00 -15.76 0.69
CA GLY A 172 6.10 -16.69 -0.42
C GLY A 172 7.32 -17.60 -0.28
N ASP A 173 7.54 -18.46 -1.27
CA ASP A 173 8.75 -19.28 -1.33
C ASP A 173 9.95 -18.48 -1.86
N ALA A 174 11.15 -19.03 -1.64
CA ALA A 174 12.40 -18.37 -2.02
C ALA A 174 12.49 -18.03 -3.52
N TYR A 175 11.88 -18.87 -4.37
CA TYR A 175 11.85 -18.63 -5.82
C TYR A 175 11.01 -17.38 -6.16
N PHE A 176 9.81 -17.28 -5.61
CA PHE A 176 8.94 -16.13 -5.87
C PHE A 176 9.49 -14.84 -5.25
N GLN A 177 10.14 -14.93 -4.10
CA GLN A 177 10.86 -13.80 -3.50
C GLN A 177 11.93 -13.26 -4.45
N HIS A 178 12.78 -14.15 -4.99
CA HIS A 178 13.82 -13.75 -5.95
C HIS A 178 13.23 -13.07 -7.20
N LYS A 179 12.15 -13.63 -7.74
CA LYS A 179 11.42 -13.08 -8.89
C LYS A 179 10.81 -11.69 -8.58
N SER A 180 10.28 -11.52 -7.38
CA SER A 180 9.72 -10.26 -6.90
C SER A 180 10.80 -9.18 -6.73
N PHE A 181 11.94 -9.54 -6.13
CA PHE A 181 13.08 -8.62 -6.01
C PHE A 181 13.66 -8.22 -7.37
N ALA A 182 13.71 -9.14 -8.33
CA ALA A 182 14.12 -8.81 -9.70
C ALA A 182 13.19 -7.76 -10.31
N ARG A 183 11.87 -7.92 -10.19
CA ARG A 183 10.87 -6.94 -10.67
C ARG A 183 11.03 -5.58 -10.00
N ILE A 184 11.28 -5.53 -8.69
CA ILE A 184 11.50 -4.26 -7.98
C ILE A 184 12.78 -3.59 -8.45
N ARG A 185 13.85 -4.36 -8.70
CA ARG A 185 15.11 -3.84 -9.26
C ARG A 185 14.91 -3.24 -10.63
N ASP A 186 14.19 -3.94 -11.52
CA ASP A 186 13.87 -3.45 -12.86
C ASP A 186 13.11 -2.11 -12.80
N PHE A 187 12.15 -1.98 -11.88
CA PHE A 187 11.43 -0.72 -11.68
C PHE A 187 12.35 0.40 -11.20
N ARG A 188 13.27 0.10 -10.27
CA ARG A 188 14.27 1.06 -9.80
C ARG A 188 15.17 1.53 -10.94
N GLU A 189 15.67 0.61 -11.77
CA GLU A 189 16.51 0.91 -12.91
C GLU A 189 15.78 1.78 -13.96
N GLN A 190 14.46 1.63 -14.05
CA GLN A 190 13.58 2.45 -14.89
C GLN A 190 13.18 3.78 -14.26
N GLY A 191 13.71 4.13 -13.08
CA GLY A 191 13.48 5.41 -12.40
C GLY A 191 12.26 5.47 -11.50
N THR A 192 11.71 4.33 -11.05
CA THR A 192 10.69 4.31 -9.99
C THR A 192 11.31 4.75 -8.66
N THR A 193 10.63 5.64 -7.96
CA THR A 193 10.99 6.06 -6.60
C THR A 193 10.63 4.97 -5.62
N LEU A 194 11.58 4.57 -4.77
CA LEU A 194 11.37 3.50 -3.79
C LEU A 194 11.29 4.05 -2.36
N LEU A 195 10.29 3.61 -1.63
CA LEU A 195 10.15 3.88 -0.20
C LEU A 195 10.18 2.55 0.57
N PHE A 196 11.27 2.29 1.26
CA PHE A 196 11.44 1.08 2.07
C PHE A 196 11.05 1.35 3.51
N VAL A 197 10.38 0.39 4.13
CA VAL A 197 10.07 0.43 5.56
C VAL A 197 10.70 -0.78 6.22
N SER A 198 11.50 -0.52 7.25
CA SER A 198 12.09 -1.56 8.07
C SER A 198 11.83 -1.29 9.55
N PRO A 199 11.57 -2.30 10.40
CA PRO A 199 11.92 -2.20 11.80
C PRO A 199 13.43 -2.08 11.88
N ASP A 200 13.97 -1.66 12.98
CA ASP A 200 15.44 -1.56 13.18
C ASP A 200 16.15 -2.83 12.79
#